data_0f92d7fd33951400a2d308283705a01e
#
_entry.id   0f92d7fd33951400a2d308283705a01e
#
_cell.length_a   1.000
_cell.length_b   1.000
_cell.length_c   1.000
_cell.angle_alpha   90.00
_cell.angle_beta   90.00
_cell.angle_gamma   90.00
#
_symmetry.space_group_name_H-M   'P 1'
#
loop_
_entity.id
_entity.type
_entity.pdbx_description
1 polymer ?
#
loop_
_entity_poly.entity_id
_entity_poly.type
_entity_poly.pdbx_seq_one_letter_code
_entity_poly.pdbx_strand_id
1 'polypeptide(L)'
;MKLGPLQWVRAAAVLVAVLLLAGCFTKRKDEGARLYAQRCASCHGEQGEGLRRLIPPLAGSDYLAQHRSSLPCQLRKGLAGEIEVNGVNYNQLMPGSESLTDSEITNLLNYVQTSWGNKGEVWTIREVADELKYCGGARGL
;
A
#
# COMPACT_ATOMS: atom_id res chain seq x y z
N MET A 1 48.86 11.23 15.30
CA MET A 1 48.00 11.88 16.33
C MET A 1 47.16 10.80 16.98
N LYS A 2 47.40 10.47 18.28
CA LYS A 2 46.60 9.47 19.01
C LYS A 2 45.38 10.18 19.58
N LEU A 3 44.19 9.78 19.15
CA LEU A 3 42.93 10.30 19.69
C LEU A 3 42.83 9.93 21.16
N GLY A 4 42.52 10.86 22.02
CA GLY A 4 42.35 10.60 23.44
C GLY A 4 41.09 9.79 23.76
N PRO A 5 41.01 9.12 24.90
CA PRO A 5 39.89 8.22 25.25
C PRO A 5 38.52 8.93 25.19
N LEU A 6 38.47 10.23 25.51
CA LEU A 6 37.21 11.02 25.44
C LEU A 6 36.72 11.23 24.02
N GLN A 7 37.63 11.28 23.03
CA GLN A 7 37.24 11.41 21.60
C GLN A 7 36.66 10.12 21.04
N TRP A 8 37.15 8.96 21.49
CA TRP A 8 36.57 7.65 21.12
C TRP A 8 35.15 7.47 21.67
N VAL A 9 34.90 7.90 22.91
CA VAL A 9 33.56 7.83 23.52
C VAL A 9 32.57 8.72 22.75
N ARG A 10 32.99 9.93 22.36
CA ARG A 10 32.15 10.86 21.56
C ARG A 10 31.86 10.29 20.17
N ALA A 11 32.85 9.72 19.50
CA ALA A 11 32.66 9.09 18.18
C ALA A 11 31.70 7.90 18.24
N ALA A 12 31.85 7.04 19.28
CA ALA A 12 30.95 5.91 19.49
C ALA A 12 29.50 6.36 19.79
N ALA A 13 29.33 7.41 20.60
CA ALA A 13 27.98 7.95 20.89
C ALA A 13 27.30 8.53 19.65
N VAL A 14 28.04 9.23 18.78
CA VAL A 14 27.51 9.75 17.51
C VAL A 14 27.13 8.60 16.57
N LEU A 15 27.95 7.56 16.46
CA LEU A 15 27.68 6.40 15.64
C LEU A 15 26.38 5.67 16.08
N VAL A 16 26.22 5.47 17.38
CA VAL A 16 25.02 4.86 17.97
C VAL A 16 23.79 5.71 17.70
N ALA A 17 23.88 7.03 17.85
CA ALA A 17 22.78 7.95 17.56
C ALA A 17 22.36 7.91 16.09
N VAL A 18 23.33 7.86 15.16
CA VAL A 18 23.05 7.73 13.70
C VAL A 18 22.38 6.40 13.38
N LEU A 19 22.83 5.29 13.99
CA LEU A 19 22.23 3.98 13.79
C LEU A 19 20.79 3.89 14.33
N LEU A 20 20.51 4.53 15.46
CA LEU A 20 19.15 4.61 16.02
C LEU A 20 18.21 5.46 15.16
N LEU A 21 18.69 6.51 14.53
CA LEU A 21 17.90 7.36 13.63
C LEU A 21 17.61 6.65 12.29
N ALA A 22 18.53 5.84 11.78
CA ALA A 22 18.34 5.11 10.53
C ALA A 22 17.21 4.05 10.61
N GLY A 23 16.95 3.48 11.79
CA GLY A 23 15.91 2.47 12.01
C GLY A 23 14.46 2.99 11.90
N CYS A 24 14.24 4.30 11.90
CA CYS A 24 12.89 4.86 11.88
C CYS A 24 12.27 5.03 10.47
N PHE A 25 13.07 4.94 9.40
CA PHE A 25 12.61 5.22 8.03
C PHE A 25 12.06 4.02 7.26
N THR A 26 12.32 2.80 7.70
CA THR A 26 11.95 1.57 6.97
C THR A 26 10.53 1.06 7.22
N LYS A 27 9.84 1.53 8.26
CA LYS A 27 8.60 0.92 8.77
C LYS A 27 7.36 1.02 7.86
N ARG A 28 7.25 2.01 6.98
CA ARG A 28 6.02 2.22 6.20
C ARG A 28 5.83 1.22 5.06
N LYS A 29 6.90 0.90 4.34
CA LYS A 29 6.83 -0.08 3.25
C LYS A 29 6.63 -1.48 3.79
N ASP A 30 7.27 -1.79 4.92
CA ASP A 30 7.14 -3.07 5.61
C ASP A 30 5.71 -3.29 6.12
N GLU A 31 5.04 -2.24 6.63
CA GLU A 31 3.66 -2.32 7.09
C GLU A 31 2.68 -2.57 5.94
N GLY A 32 2.83 -1.89 4.81
CA GLY A 32 2.02 -2.14 3.60
C GLY A 32 2.19 -3.57 3.09
N ALA A 33 3.43 -4.07 3.04
CA ALA A 33 3.71 -5.46 2.65
C ALA A 33 3.08 -6.47 3.62
N ARG A 34 3.17 -6.21 4.92
CA ARG A 34 2.56 -7.06 5.95
C ARG A 34 1.04 -7.11 5.81
N LEU A 35 0.40 -5.97 5.65
CA LEU A 35 -1.05 -5.88 5.43
C LEU A 35 -1.47 -6.60 4.15
N TYR A 36 -0.71 -6.42 3.07
CA TYR A 36 -0.96 -7.11 1.81
C TYR A 36 -0.90 -8.63 1.96
N ALA A 37 0.14 -9.15 2.57
CA ALA A 37 0.30 -10.58 2.81
C ALA A 37 -0.85 -11.17 3.65
N GLN A 38 -1.37 -10.41 4.60
CA GLN A 38 -2.45 -10.86 5.50
C GLN A 38 -3.86 -10.75 4.90
N ARG A 39 -4.10 -9.77 4.03
CA ARG A 39 -5.46 -9.39 3.60
C ARG A 39 -5.73 -9.60 2.11
N CYS A 40 -4.69 -9.58 1.28
CA CYS A 40 -4.84 -9.51 -0.18
C CYS A 40 -4.20 -10.69 -0.91
N ALA A 41 -3.04 -11.16 -0.44
CA ALA A 41 -2.23 -12.15 -1.15
C ALA A 41 -2.95 -13.48 -1.38
N SER A 42 -3.86 -13.88 -0.50
CA SER A 42 -4.64 -15.12 -0.67
C SER A 42 -5.50 -15.13 -1.93
N CYS A 43 -5.91 -13.95 -2.42
CA CYS A 43 -6.69 -13.81 -3.64
C CYS A 43 -5.86 -13.26 -4.79
N HIS A 44 -5.08 -12.18 -4.54
CA HIS A 44 -4.34 -11.49 -5.59
C HIS A 44 -2.94 -12.05 -5.87
N GLY A 45 -2.51 -13.10 -5.14
CA GLY A 45 -1.18 -13.68 -5.25
C GLY A 45 -0.11 -12.88 -4.49
N GLU A 46 1.02 -13.50 -4.17
CA GLU A 46 2.11 -12.85 -3.42
C GLU A 46 2.81 -11.76 -4.22
N GLN A 47 2.83 -11.89 -5.55
CA GLN A 47 3.41 -10.92 -6.47
C GLN A 47 2.35 -10.05 -7.17
N GLY A 48 1.12 -10.04 -6.67
CA GLY A 48 0.03 -9.29 -7.28
C GLY A 48 -0.41 -9.82 -8.64
N GLU A 49 -0.11 -11.07 -8.96
CA GLU A 49 -0.36 -11.70 -10.26
C GLU A 49 -1.83 -12.03 -10.51
N GLY A 50 -2.66 -12.02 -9.46
CA GLY A 50 -4.06 -12.43 -9.55
C GLY A 50 -4.24 -13.93 -9.73
N LEU A 51 -5.46 -14.35 -10.07
CA LEU A 51 -5.81 -15.75 -10.29
C LEU A 51 -6.54 -15.92 -11.61
N ARG A 52 -5.81 -16.21 -12.68
CA ARG A 52 -6.36 -16.46 -14.02
C ARG A 52 -7.35 -15.34 -14.43
N ARG A 53 -8.59 -15.74 -14.83
CA ARG A 53 -9.69 -14.83 -15.19
C ARG A 53 -10.69 -14.63 -14.03
N LEU A 54 -10.36 -15.04 -12.82
CA LEU A 54 -11.24 -14.90 -11.65
C LEU A 54 -10.90 -13.68 -10.81
N ILE A 55 -9.61 -13.49 -10.48
CA ILE A 55 -9.12 -12.40 -9.66
C ILE A 55 -8.16 -11.55 -10.51
N PRO A 56 -8.41 -10.26 -10.66
CA PRO A 56 -7.55 -9.40 -11.47
C PRO A 56 -6.15 -9.26 -10.88
N PRO A 57 -5.12 -9.11 -11.73
CA PRO A 57 -3.79 -8.75 -11.27
C PRO A 57 -3.76 -7.33 -10.70
N LEU A 58 -2.93 -7.12 -9.69
CA LEU A 58 -2.53 -5.80 -9.20
C LEU A 58 -1.19 -5.38 -9.79
N ALA A 59 -0.32 -6.36 -10.13
CA ALA A 59 0.93 -6.11 -10.83
C ALA A 59 0.66 -5.65 -12.26
N GLY A 60 1.19 -4.48 -12.62
CA GLY A 60 1.01 -3.90 -13.96
C GLY A 60 -0.45 -3.56 -14.30
N SER A 61 -1.31 -3.33 -13.31
CA SER A 61 -2.73 -3.05 -13.50
C SER A 61 -2.96 -1.61 -13.96
N ASP A 62 -3.58 -1.44 -15.13
CA ASP A 62 -4.03 -0.14 -15.63
C ASP A 62 -5.19 0.42 -14.80
N TYR A 63 -6.02 -0.45 -14.23
CA TYR A 63 -7.14 -0.09 -13.37
C TYR A 63 -6.72 0.76 -12.16
N LEU A 64 -5.55 0.47 -11.56
CA LEU A 64 -5.06 1.23 -10.40
C LEU A 64 -4.82 2.72 -10.72
N ALA A 65 -4.36 3.02 -11.92
CA ALA A 65 -4.14 4.39 -12.36
C ALA A 65 -5.46 5.07 -12.79
N GLN A 66 -6.29 4.35 -13.52
CA GLN A 66 -7.57 4.87 -14.06
C GLN A 66 -8.60 5.14 -12.97
N HIS A 67 -8.59 4.37 -11.89
CA HIS A 67 -9.58 4.42 -10.81
C HIS A 67 -9.01 4.88 -9.46
N ARG A 68 -7.90 5.65 -9.49
CA ARG A 68 -7.17 6.06 -8.28
C ARG A 68 -8.09 6.55 -7.16
N SER A 69 -8.97 7.51 -7.43
CA SER A 69 -9.83 8.14 -6.41
C SER A 69 -10.80 7.18 -5.72
N SER A 70 -11.18 6.09 -6.38
CA SER A 70 -12.11 5.10 -5.81
C SER A 70 -11.41 3.98 -5.02
N LEU A 71 -10.09 3.82 -5.15
CA LEU A 71 -9.35 2.73 -4.51
C LEU A 71 -9.51 2.69 -2.97
N PRO A 72 -9.47 3.83 -2.23
CA PRO A 72 -9.71 3.80 -0.79
C PRO A 72 -11.09 3.24 -0.43
N CYS A 73 -12.12 3.64 -1.19
CA CYS A 73 -13.48 3.13 -0.99
C CYS A 73 -13.61 1.65 -1.34
N GLN A 74 -12.98 1.20 -2.41
CA GLN A 74 -12.97 -0.22 -2.80
C GLN A 74 -12.30 -1.09 -1.73
N LEU A 75 -11.20 -0.64 -1.13
CA LEU A 75 -10.59 -1.35 -0.01
C LEU A 75 -11.49 -1.38 1.22
N ARG A 76 -12.15 -0.27 1.55
CA ARG A 76 -13.01 -0.17 2.73
C ARG A 76 -14.32 -0.96 2.58
N LYS A 77 -14.98 -0.84 1.43
CA LYS A 77 -16.33 -1.36 1.20
C LYS A 77 -16.38 -2.61 0.33
N GLY A 78 -15.29 -2.92 -0.34
CA GLY A 78 -15.26 -3.95 -1.36
C GLY A 78 -15.67 -3.44 -2.74
N LEU A 79 -15.71 -4.34 -3.69
CA LEU A 79 -16.07 -4.06 -5.07
C LEU A 79 -16.95 -5.19 -5.60
N ALA A 80 -18.10 -4.82 -6.17
CA ALA A 80 -19.04 -5.72 -6.82
C ALA A 80 -19.36 -5.22 -8.23
N GLY A 81 -19.63 -6.15 -9.12
CA GLY A 81 -19.92 -5.85 -10.52
C GLY A 81 -18.72 -6.09 -11.43
N GLU A 82 -18.96 -5.92 -12.73
CA GLU A 82 -17.93 -6.14 -13.75
C GLU A 82 -16.97 -4.97 -13.82
N ILE A 83 -15.67 -5.30 -13.86
CA ILE A 83 -14.58 -4.35 -14.10
C ILE A 83 -13.68 -4.87 -15.20
N GLU A 84 -13.03 -3.97 -15.92
CA GLU A 84 -12.00 -4.29 -16.88
C GLU A 84 -10.62 -3.98 -16.30
N VAL A 85 -9.70 -4.94 -16.37
CA VAL A 85 -8.30 -4.78 -15.98
C VAL A 85 -7.42 -5.31 -17.10
N ASN A 86 -6.54 -4.48 -17.66
CA ASN A 86 -5.65 -4.84 -18.76
C ASN A 86 -6.39 -5.47 -19.96
N GLY A 87 -7.60 -4.97 -20.29
CA GLY A 87 -8.44 -5.46 -21.39
C GLY A 87 -9.14 -6.80 -21.09
N VAL A 88 -9.18 -7.24 -19.85
CA VAL A 88 -9.88 -8.47 -19.42
C VAL A 88 -10.97 -8.12 -18.42
N ASN A 89 -12.18 -8.66 -18.65
CA ASN A 89 -13.31 -8.47 -17.74
C ASN A 89 -13.26 -9.44 -16.57
N TYR A 90 -13.50 -8.91 -15.37
CA TYR A 90 -13.61 -9.62 -14.10
C TYR A 90 -14.91 -9.24 -13.40
N ASN A 91 -15.58 -10.23 -12.80
CA ASN A 91 -16.84 -10.00 -12.09
C ASN A 91 -16.89 -10.80 -10.77
N GLN A 92 -15.74 -11.03 -10.15
CA GLN A 92 -15.67 -11.66 -8.84
C GLN A 92 -15.83 -10.62 -7.75
N LEU A 93 -16.71 -10.88 -6.78
CA LEU A 93 -16.87 -10.03 -5.61
C LEU A 93 -15.52 -9.90 -4.86
N MET A 94 -15.06 -8.68 -4.66
CA MET A 94 -13.97 -8.36 -3.75
C MET A 94 -14.56 -7.92 -2.40
N PRO A 95 -14.33 -8.64 -1.30
CA PRO A 95 -14.84 -8.22 0.01
C PRO A 95 -14.13 -6.97 0.50
N GLY A 96 -14.85 -6.12 1.24
CA GLY A 96 -14.28 -4.95 1.90
C GLY A 96 -13.51 -5.30 3.17
N SER A 97 -12.69 -4.38 3.60
CA SER A 97 -11.93 -4.43 4.85
C SER A 97 -12.31 -3.25 5.75
N GLU A 98 -13.51 -3.30 6.32
CA GLU A 98 -14.06 -2.19 7.12
C GLU A 98 -13.26 -1.88 8.39
N SER A 99 -12.50 -2.86 8.89
CA SER A 99 -11.67 -2.72 10.10
C SER A 99 -10.34 -2.00 9.87
N LEU A 100 -9.91 -1.80 8.62
CA LEU A 100 -8.67 -1.07 8.32
C LEU A 100 -8.82 0.42 8.67
N THR A 101 -7.84 0.97 9.35
CA THR A 101 -7.73 2.42 9.58
C THR A 101 -7.31 3.14 8.30
N ASP A 102 -7.49 4.46 8.23
CA ASP A 102 -7.05 5.28 7.09
C ASP A 102 -5.54 5.18 6.87
N SER A 103 -4.76 5.05 7.94
CA SER A 103 -3.31 4.84 7.87
C SER A 103 -2.95 3.48 7.28
N GLU A 104 -3.66 2.42 7.64
CA GLU A 104 -3.45 1.09 7.08
C GLU A 104 -3.84 1.02 5.60
N ILE A 105 -4.96 1.64 5.21
CA ILE A 105 -5.36 1.77 3.80
C ILE A 105 -4.28 2.54 3.02
N THR A 106 -3.75 3.63 3.58
CA THR A 106 -2.67 4.41 2.96
C THR A 106 -1.42 3.56 2.73
N ASN A 107 -0.98 2.83 3.76
CA ASN A 107 0.20 1.97 3.65
C ASN A 107 0.00 0.84 2.65
N LEU A 108 -1.17 0.23 2.63
CA LEU A 108 -1.53 -0.84 1.71
C LEU A 108 -1.57 -0.34 0.25
N LEU A 109 -2.24 0.79 -0.01
CA LEU A 109 -2.28 1.41 -1.34
C LEU A 109 -0.87 1.78 -1.83
N ASN A 110 -0.05 2.39 -0.97
CA ASN A 110 1.31 2.76 -1.32
C ASN A 110 2.18 1.54 -1.64
N TYR A 111 2.01 0.44 -0.89
CA TYR A 111 2.69 -0.81 -1.20
C TYR A 111 2.29 -1.33 -2.58
N VAL A 112 1.00 -1.45 -2.86
CA VAL A 112 0.48 -1.96 -4.14
C VAL A 112 0.93 -1.08 -5.30
N GLN A 113 0.84 0.24 -5.17
CA GLN A 113 1.19 1.19 -6.24
C GLN A 113 2.68 1.30 -6.53
N THR A 114 3.55 0.84 -5.64
CA THR A 114 5.01 0.91 -5.81
C THR A 114 5.68 -0.46 -5.89
N SER A 115 4.91 -1.54 -5.85
CA SER A 115 5.41 -2.92 -5.95
C SER A 115 5.27 -3.47 -7.37
N TRP A 116 5.98 -4.56 -7.66
CA TRP A 116 5.85 -5.38 -8.88
C TRP A 116 5.94 -4.59 -10.19
N GLY A 117 6.73 -3.50 -10.20
CA GLY A 117 6.90 -2.65 -11.37
C GLY A 117 5.81 -1.57 -11.54
N ASN A 118 4.82 -1.50 -10.68
CA ASN A 118 3.86 -0.40 -10.64
C ASN A 118 4.59 0.92 -10.35
N LYS A 119 4.14 2.00 -10.99
CA LYS A 119 4.72 3.34 -10.87
C LYS A 119 3.63 4.37 -10.52
N GLY A 120 2.71 3.98 -9.64
CA GLY A 120 1.64 4.87 -9.19
C GLY A 120 2.13 5.94 -8.22
N GLU A 121 1.41 7.04 -8.15
CA GLU A 121 1.67 8.10 -7.17
C GLU A 121 1.34 7.60 -5.76
N VAL A 122 2.20 7.96 -4.79
CA VAL A 122 1.96 7.62 -3.39
C VAL A 122 0.82 8.45 -2.80
N TRP A 123 0.09 7.84 -1.88
CA TRP A 123 -0.98 8.46 -1.15
C TRP A 123 -0.48 9.08 0.16
N THR A 124 -1.04 10.20 0.52
CA THR A 124 -1.00 10.71 1.89
C THR A 124 -2.22 10.21 2.67
N ILE A 125 -2.10 10.14 4.00
CA ILE A 125 -3.25 9.78 4.87
C ILE A 125 -4.41 10.75 4.67
N ARG A 126 -4.12 12.02 4.40
CA ARG A 126 -5.14 13.05 4.18
C ARG A 126 -5.95 12.78 2.91
N GLU A 127 -5.29 12.47 1.80
CA GLU A 127 -5.97 12.11 0.55
C GLU A 127 -6.89 10.90 0.75
N VAL A 128 -6.37 9.84 1.40
CA VAL A 128 -7.17 8.65 1.71
C VAL A 128 -8.40 9.00 2.57
N ALA A 129 -8.19 9.79 3.64
CA ALA A 129 -9.29 10.21 4.52
C ALA A 129 -10.32 11.07 3.78
N ASP A 130 -9.88 11.92 2.85
CA ASP A 130 -10.78 12.76 2.06
C ASP A 130 -11.61 11.92 1.08
N GLU A 131 -11.03 10.94 0.38
CA GLU A 131 -11.78 10.03 -0.49
C GLU A 131 -12.77 9.14 0.30
N LEU A 132 -12.38 8.66 1.47
CA LEU A 132 -13.24 7.82 2.32
C LEU A 132 -14.51 8.52 2.82
N LYS A 133 -14.53 9.85 2.89
CA LYS A 133 -15.76 10.62 3.23
C LYS A 133 -16.87 10.46 2.19
N TYR A 134 -16.51 10.13 0.96
CA TYR A 134 -17.44 10.03 -0.16
C TYR A 134 -17.80 8.60 -0.55
N CYS A 135 -17.35 7.60 0.24
CA CYS A 135 -17.74 6.21 0.00
C CYS A 135 -19.25 6.01 0.18
N GLY A 136 -19.96 5.72 -0.90
CA GLY A 136 -21.42 5.60 -0.91
C GLY A 136 -22.18 6.79 -1.51
N GLY A 137 -21.46 7.85 -1.91
CA GLY A 137 -22.00 8.95 -2.72
C GLY A 137 -21.79 8.73 -4.22
N ALA A 138 -22.40 9.59 -5.05
CA ALA A 138 -22.41 9.49 -6.53
C ALA A 138 -21.03 9.51 -7.25
N ARG A 139 -19.92 9.45 -6.54
CA ARG A 139 -18.56 9.34 -7.08
C ARG A 139 -17.93 7.97 -6.92
N GLY A 140 -18.63 7.02 -6.36
CA GLY A 140 -18.06 5.73 -5.91
C GLY A 140 -18.43 4.52 -6.74
N LEU A 141 -18.86 4.69 -7.99
CA LEU A 141 -19.06 3.59 -8.95
C LEU A 141 -18.74 4.11 -10.35
#